data_26116700370192449d5ef0015ff73d44
#
_entry.id   26116700370192449d5ef0015ff73d44
#
_cell.length_a   1.000
_cell.length_b   1.000
_cell.length_c   1.000
_cell.angle_alpha   90.00
_cell.angle_beta   90.00
_cell.angle_gamma   90.00
#
_symmetry.space_group_name_H-M   'P 1'
#
loop_
_entity.id
_entity.type
_entity.pdbx_description
1 polymer ?
#
loop_
_entity_poly.entity_id
_entity_poly.type
_entity_poly.pdbx_seq_one_letter_code
_entity_poly.pdbx_strand_id
1 'polypeptide(L)'
;MLLALLALALIALVLAAPLIIAAVKRRRAGRRRGRRHGLEPLSLYDPGRERRAEQRARELLHSCVNEEEWSMYRDLGFIRVAGRHARRETDKSGGPAYAYLVYPHKPIVAYVPASGQLLSEYCVEFPDLTGSGGRHRLPASDDVLAKWMALTSDEDRVIRRANLHLVGRQHDPARVRRDLWRLAEWERRRRPELHQKSR
;
A
#
# COMPACT_ATOMS: atom_id res chain seq x y z
N MET A 1 -40.30 -47.53 -3.30
CA MET A 1 -40.52 -46.10 -2.98
C MET A 1 -39.62 -45.62 -1.84
N LEU A 2 -39.51 -46.31 -0.71
CA LEU A 2 -38.73 -45.87 0.46
C LEU A 2 -37.21 -45.66 0.13
N LEU A 3 -36.61 -46.60 -0.60
CA LEU A 3 -35.18 -46.52 -1.01
C LEU A 3 -34.91 -45.34 -1.95
N ALA A 4 -35.82 -44.99 -2.85
CA ALA A 4 -35.67 -43.85 -3.73
C ALA A 4 -35.73 -42.51 -2.98
N LEU A 5 -36.63 -42.42 -1.98
CA LEU A 5 -36.71 -41.23 -1.11
C LEU A 5 -35.47 -41.07 -0.25
N LEU A 6 -34.90 -42.16 0.28
CA LEU A 6 -33.65 -42.13 1.05
C LEU A 6 -32.45 -41.67 0.17
N ALA A 7 -32.36 -42.17 -1.06
CA ALA A 7 -31.30 -41.77 -2.00
C ALA A 7 -31.41 -40.29 -2.35
N LEU A 8 -32.60 -39.77 -2.61
CA LEU A 8 -32.85 -38.35 -2.90
C LEU A 8 -32.49 -37.45 -1.71
N ALA A 9 -32.84 -37.87 -0.47
CA ALA A 9 -32.50 -37.15 0.74
C ALA A 9 -30.97 -37.08 0.96
N LEU A 10 -30.25 -38.17 0.66
CA LEU A 10 -28.80 -38.23 0.79
C LEU A 10 -28.10 -37.33 -0.24
N ILE A 11 -28.55 -37.32 -1.47
CA ILE A 11 -28.06 -36.42 -2.52
C ILE A 11 -28.31 -34.97 -2.13
N ALA A 12 -29.50 -34.63 -1.66
CA ALA A 12 -29.82 -33.28 -1.21
C ALA A 12 -28.93 -32.83 -0.03
N LEU A 13 -28.65 -33.74 0.91
CA LEU A 13 -27.76 -33.47 2.04
C LEU A 13 -26.30 -33.20 1.59
N VAL A 14 -25.78 -34.00 0.65
CA VAL A 14 -24.44 -33.83 0.10
C VAL A 14 -24.32 -32.50 -0.66
N LEU A 15 -25.32 -32.12 -1.45
CA LEU A 15 -25.34 -30.85 -2.17
C LEU A 15 -25.51 -29.65 -1.24
N ALA A 16 -26.22 -29.81 -0.12
CA ALA A 16 -26.40 -28.73 0.87
C ALA A 16 -25.20 -28.58 1.83
N ALA A 17 -24.37 -29.61 1.98
CA ALA A 17 -23.23 -29.61 2.91
C ALA A 17 -22.30 -28.40 2.77
N PRO A 18 -21.83 -28.00 1.56
CA PRO A 18 -20.94 -26.84 1.42
C PRO A 18 -21.61 -25.51 1.82
N LEU A 19 -22.92 -25.37 1.55
CA LEU A 19 -23.68 -24.18 1.96
C LEU A 19 -23.86 -24.12 3.47
N ILE A 20 -24.14 -25.25 4.11
CA ILE A 20 -24.28 -25.37 5.57
C ILE A 20 -22.92 -25.05 6.23
N ILE A 21 -21.82 -25.62 5.72
CA ILE A 21 -20.45 -25.34 6.23
C ILE A 21 -20.11 -23.85 6.08
N ALA A 22 -20.42 -23.24 4.95
CA ALA A 22 -20.19 -21.81 4.72
C ALA A 22 -21.03 -20.94 5.68
N ALA A 23 -22.31 -21.29 5.89
CA ALA A 23 -23.18 -20.58 6.81
C ALA A 23 -22.71 -20.71 8.27
N VAL A 24 -22.27 -21.91 8.69
CA VAL A 24 -21.69 -22.13 10.04
C VAL A 24 -20.39 -21.37 10.22
N LYS A 25 -19.50 -21.37 9.21
CA LYS A 25 -18.26 -20.56 9.23
C LYS A 25 -18.57 -19.06 9.35
N ARG A 26 -19.54 -18.54 8.58
CA ARG A 26 -19.98 -17.13 8.66
C ARG A 26 -20.58 -16.80 10.04
N ARG A 27 -21.43 -17.67 10.61
CA ARG A 27 -22.00 -17.48 11.96
C ARG A 27 -20.95 -17.55 13.06
N ARG A 28 -19.95 -18.45 12.96
CA ARG A 28 -18.83 -18.53 13.92
C ARG A 28 -17.91 -17.31 13.79
N ALA A 29 -17.64 -16.80 12.59
CA ALA A 29 -16.91 -15.57 12.38
C ALA A 29 -17.65 -14.35 12.94
N GLY A 30 -18.98 -14.26 12.73
CA GLY A 30 -19.81 -13.21 13.31
C GLY A 30 -19.88 -13.24 14.84
N ARG A 31 -20.01 -14.44 15.45
CA ARG A 31 -19.97 -14.60 16.93
C ARG A 31 -18.61 -14.27 17.54
N ARG A 32 -17.51 -14.59 16.85
CA ARG A 32 -16.16 -14.18 17.29
C ARG A 32 -15.97 -12.66 17.17
N ARG A 33 -16.57 -12.01 16.16
CA ARG A 33 -16.60 -10.54 16.04
C ARG A 33 -17.44 -9.89 17.15
N GLY A 34 -18.65 -10.38 17.42
CA GLY A 34 -19.54 -9.85 18.46
C GLY A 34 -18.99 -10.00 19.88
N ARG A 35 -18.24 -11.07 20.17
CA ARG A 35 -17.64 -11.29 21.50
C ARG A 35 -16.36 -10.48 21.73
N ARG A 36 -15.73 -9.96 20.67
CA ARG A 36 -14.59 -9.02 20.79
C ARG A 36 -15.01 -7.55 20.88
N HIS A 37 -16.30 -7.24 20.63
CA HIS A 37 -16.85 -5.89 20.84
C HIS A 37 -17.45 -5.65 22.23
N GLY A 38 -17.50 -6.68 23.07
CA GLY A 38 -17.87 -6.55 24.46
C GLY A 38 -16.64 -6.33 25.29
N LEU A 39 -16.47 -5.09 25.81
CA LEU A 39 -15.47 -4.71 26.80
C LEU A 39 -14.02 -4.78 26.28
N GLU A 40 -13.63 -3.89 25.36
CA GLU A 40 -12.28 -3.36 25.51
C GLU A 40 -12.26 -2.64 26.88
N PRO A 41 -11.39 -3.08 27.80
CA PRO A 41 -11.19 -2.31 29.00
C PRO A 41 -10.83 -0.89 28.57
N LEU A 42 -11.34 0.12 29.25
CA LEU A 42 -10.86 1.51 29.25
C LEU A 42 -9.36 1.60 29.65
N SER A 43 -8.70 0.46 29.73
CA SER A 43 -7.32 0.23 30.01
C SER A 43 -6.53 0.59 28.75
N LEU A 44 -5.80 1.66 28.90
CA LEU A 44 -4.56 1.94 28.21
C LEU A 44 -4.71 2.71 26.89
N TYR A 45 -5.30 3.91 26.95
CA TYR A 45 -4.83 4.99 26.12
C TYR A 45 -3.33 5.19 26.42
N ASP A 46 -2.49 4.58 25.58
CA ASP A 46 -1.04 4.76 25.61
C ASP A 46 -0.67 5.87 24.62
N PRO A 47 -0.44 7.10 25.09
CA PRO A 47 -0.18 8.25 24.23
C PRO A 47 1.13 8.11 23.44
N GLY A 48 1.98 7.15 23.82
CA GLY A 48 3.23 6.84 23.11
C GLY A 48 3.14 5.71 22.09
N ARG A 49 2.03 4.97 22.03
CA ARG A 49 1.89 3.78 21.18
C ARG A 49 2.10 4.09 19.71
N GLU A 50 1.44 5.12 19.19
CA GLU A 50 1.54 5.52 17.77
C GLU A 50 2.95 6.00 17.43
N ARG A 51 3.58 6.77 18.32
CA ARG A 51 4.97 7.22 18.13
C ARG A 51 5.94 6.05 18.09
N ARG A 52 5.81 5.08 19.01
CA ARG A 52 6.66 3.88 19.01
C ARG A 52 6.39 2.99 17.80
N ALA A 53 5.15 2.90 17.34
CA ALA A 53 4.79 2.18 16.12
C ALA A 53 5.44 2.83 14.90
N GLU A 54 5.32 4.15 14.74
CA GLU A 54 5.96 4.89 13.64
C GLU A 54 7.48 4.80 13.68
N GLN A 55 8.11 4.85 14.87
CA GLN A 55 9.56 4.70 14.99
C GLN A 55 10.02 3.34 14.48
N ARG A 56 9.36 2.24 14.90
CA ARG A 56 9.67 0.90 14.39
C ARG A 56 9.41 0.76 12.89
N ALA A 57 8.32 1.34 12.41
CA ALA A 57 8.00 1.39 10.99
C ALA A 57 9.07 2.11 10.16
N ARG A 58 9.62 3.21 10.70
CA ARG A 58 10.75 3.94 10.06
C ARG A 58 12.03 3.11 10.03
N GLU A 59 12.34 2.41 11.10
CA GLU A 59 13.49 1.50 11.17
C GLU A 59 13.35 0.36 10.15
N LEU A 60 12.14 -0.21 10.03
CA LEU A 60 11.84 -1.25 9.06
C LEU A 60 11.94 -0.70 7.61
N LEU A 61 11.34 0.44 7.33
CA LEU A 61 11.44 1.09 6.02
C LEU A 61 12.91 1.31 5.65
N HIS A 62 13.72 1.87 6.56
CA HIS A 62 15.16 2.10 6.33
C HIS A 62 15.92 0.80 6.02
N SER A 63 15.55 -0.32 6.65
CA SER A 63 16.19 -1.62 6.40
C SER A 63 15.82 -2.26 5.06
N CYS A 64 14.69 -1.85 4.45
CA CYS A 64 14.15 -2.46 3.23
C CYS A 64 14.47 -1.67 1.96
N VAL A 65 14.58 -0.34 2.04
CA VAL A 65 14.83 0.53 0.89
C VAL A 65 16.32 0.85 0.78
N ASN A 66 16.77 1.35 -0.38
CA ASN A 66 18.16 1.80 -0.52
C ASN A 66 18.38 3.17 0.16
N GLU A 67 19.65 3.54 0.34
CA GLU A 67 20.04 4.78 1.06
C GLU A 67 19.52 6.05 0.37
N GLU A 68 19.39 6.05 -0.95
CA GLU A 68 18.82 7.19 -1.69
C GLU A 68 17.33 7.33 -1.39
N GLU A 69 16.58 6.24 -1.47
CA GLU A 69 15.14 6.18 -1.18
C GLU A 69 14.85 6.54 0.29
N TRP A 70 15.67 6.02 1.22
CA TRP A 70 15.56 6.37 2.64
C TRP A 70 15.81 7.86 2.88
N SER A 71 16.89 8.41 2.31
CA SER A 71 17.19 9.82 2.44
C SER A 71 16.10 10.70 1.84
N MET A 72 15.52 10.30 0.71
CA MET A 72 14.40 10.99 0.07
C MET A 72 13.18 11.01 0.99
N TYR A 73 12.82 9.87 1.60
CA TYR A 73 11.71 9.80 2.55
C TYR A 73 11.94 10.68 3.77
N ARG A 74 13.14 10.62 4.35
CA ARG A 74 13.53 11.42 5.52
C ARG A 74 13.44 12.93 5.26
N ASP A 75 13.93 13.38 4.10
CA ASP A 75 14.10 14.79 3.78
C ASP A 75 12.85 15.40 3.12
N LEU A 76 12.13 14.63 2.32
CA LEU A 76 10.99 15.10 1.52
C LEU A 76 9.63 14.58 2.03
N GLY A 77 9.59 13.46 2.76
CA GLY A 77 8.38 12.81 3.26
C GLY A 77 7.68 11.91 2.25
N PHE A 78 8.34 11.54 1.15
CA PHE A 78 7.88 10.60 0.13
C PHE A 78 9.06 9.91 -0.55
N ILE A 79 8.79 8.83 -1.30
CA ILE A 79 9.79 8.09 -2.09
C ILE A 79 9.43 8.17 -3.57
N ARG A 80 10.42 8.33 -4.44
CA ARG A 80 10.30 8.12 -5.88
C ARG A 80 10.68 6.69 -6.23
N VAL A 81 9.79 6.00 -6.96
CA VAL A 81 10.02 4.65 -7.49
C VAL A 81 10.00 4.73 -9.02
N ALA A 82 11.06 4.27 -9.68
CA ALA A 82 11.08 4.18 -11.14
C ALA A 82 10.14 3.08 -11.63
N GLY A 83 9.36 3.35 -12.67
CA GLY A 83 8.48 2.35 -13.28
C GLY A 83 9.29 1.16 -13.84
N ARG A 84 8.73 -0.03 -13.76
CA ARG A 84 9.40 -1.28 -14.16
C ARG A 84 9.70 -1.31 -15.66
N HIS A 85 8.75 -0.88 -16.48
CA HIS A 85 8.92 -0.81 -17.93
C HIS A 85 9.83 0.34 -18.35
N ALA A 86 9.88 1.41 -17.56
CA ALA A 86 10.76 2.54 -17.78
C ALA A 86 12.26 2.21 -17.63
N ARG A 87 12.58 1.11 -16.94
CA ARG A 87 13.98 0.61 -16.86
C ARG A 87 14.45 -0.01 -18.19
N ARG A 88 13.53 -0.39 -19.08
CA ARG A 88 13.82 -0.96 -20.39
C ARG A 88 13.83 0.08 -21.51
N GLU A 89 13.07 1.15 -21.34
CA GLU A 89 12.98 2.28 -22.25
C GLU A 89 13.58 3.52 -21.57
N THR A 90 14.86 3.72 -21.73
CA THR A 90 15.46 5.03 -21.40
C THR A 90 14.97 6.04 -22.40
N ASP A 91 14.30 7.10 -21.93
CA ASP A 91 14.04 8.28 -22.74
C ASP A 91 15.37 8.83 -23.30
N LYS A 92 15.31 9.59 -24.43
CA LYS A 92 16.47 10.22 -25.07
C LYS A 92 17.34 11.05 -24.09
N SER A 93 16.79 11.40 -22.92
CA SER A 93 17.47 12.07 -21.80
C SER A 93 18.17 11.12 -20.81
N GLY A 94 18.14 9.79 -21.01
CA GLY A 94 18.80 8.79 -20.15
C GLY A 94 18.09 8.50 -18.85
N GLY A 95 16.91 9.07 -18.62
CA GLY A 95 16.09 8.85 -17.43
C GLY A 95 14.95 7.82 -17.64
N PRO A 96 14.26 7.38 -16.57
CA PRO A 96 13.10 6.51 -16.69
C PRO A 96 11.95 7.22 -17.40
N ALA A 97 11.25 6.50 -18.32
CA ALA A 97 10.13 7.05 -19.07
C ALA A 97 8.98 7.53 -18.16
N TYR A 98 8.76 6.85 -17.03
CA TYR A 98 7.83 7.27 -15.99
C TYR A 98 8.30 6.83 -14.62
N ALA A 99 7.77 7.46 -13.59
CA ALA A 99 8.06 7.16 -12.19
C ALA A 99 6.83 7.39 -11.31
N TYR A 100 6.91 6.89 -10.09
CA TYR A 100 5.87 7.02 -9.08
C TYR A 100 6.36 7.82 -7.90
N LEU A 101 5.49 8.70 -7.34
CA LEU A 101 5.67 9.29 -6.02
C LEU A 101 4.81 8.51 -5.03
N VAL A 102 5.43 7.97 -4.00
CA VAL A 102 4.79 7.19 -2.94
C VAL A 102 4.72 8.03 -1.68
N TYR A 103 3.50 8.48 -1.36
CA TYR A 103 3.21 9.29 -0.18
C TYR A 103 2.59 8.44 0.94
N PRO A 104 2.81 8.80 2.22
CA PRO A 104 2.08 8.19 3.31
C PRO A 104 0.59 8.55 3.24
N HIS A 105 -0.27 7.56 3.36
CA HIS A 105 -1.73 7.66 3.45
C HIS A 105 -2.42 8.37 2.28
N LYS A 106 -1.79 8.43 1.11
CA LYS A 106 -2.32 9.04 -0.11
C LYS A 106 -2.15 8.11 -1.29
N PRO A 107 -2.92 8.28 -2.38
CA PRO A 107 -2.68 7.58 -3.62
C PRO A 107 -1.24 7.70 -4.11
N ILE A 108 -0.79 6.69 -4.83
CA ILE A 108 0.46 6.72 -5.58
C ILE A 108 0.25 7.63 -6.79
N VAL A 109 1.18 8.53 -7.07
CA VAL A 109 1.11 9.45 -8.22
C VAL A 109 2.10 9.01 -9.28
N ALA A 110 1.62 8.69 -10.48
CA ALA A 110 2.46 8.44 -11.64
C ALA A 110 2.73 9.76 -12.40
N TYR A 111 3.98 9.95 -12.84
CA TYR A 111 4.40 11.13 -13.59
C TYR A 111 5.55 10.81 -14.56
N VAL A 112 5.78 11.70 -15.52
CA VAL A 112 6.90 11.66 -16.46
C VAL A 112 8.05 12.50 -15.89
N PRO A 113 9.20 11.92 -15.51
CA PRO A 113 10.30 12.66 -14.89
C PRO A 113 10.87 13.78 -15.76
N ALA A 114 10.96 13.55 -17.08
CA ALA A 114 11.54 14.53 -18.03
C ALA A 114 10.72 15.84 -18.12
N SER A 115 9.39 15.76 -18.01
CA SER A 115 8.49 16.93 -18.16
C SER A 115 7.80 17.36 -16.87
N GLY A 116 7.81 16.51 -15.82
CA GLY A 116 7.00 16.70 -14.62
C GLY A 116 5.50 16.53 -14.85
N GLN A 117 5.09 16.00 -16.01
CA GLN A 117 3.69 15.76 -16.35
C GLN A 117 3.10 14.68 -15.45
N LEU A 118 1.96 14.98 -14.82
CA LEU A 118 1.21 14.01 -14.04
C LEU A 118 0.40 13.11 -14.97
N LEU A 119 0.53 11.79 -14.78
CA LEU A 119 -0.17 10.78 -15.58
C LEU A 119 -1.46 10.35 -14.89
N SER A 120 -1.36 9.75 -13.72
CA SER A 120 -2.49 9.18 -13.00
C SER A 120 -2.25 9.09 -11.50
N GLU A 121 -3.33 8.88 -10.76
CA GLU A 121 -3.32 8.58 -9.32
C GLU A 121 -3.86 7.18 -9.10
N TYR A 122 -3.17 6.40 -8.27
CA TYR A 122 -3.52 5.02 -7.98
C TYR A 122 -3.77 4.85 -6.49
N CYS A 123 -5.04 4.66 -6.12
CA CYS A 123 -5.40 4.31 -4.77
C CYS A 123 -5.23 2.80 -4.57
N VAL A 124 -4.38 2.43 -3.64
CA VAL A 124 -4.07 1.03 -3.31
C VAL A 124 -4.56 0.75 -1.91
N GLU A 125 -5.40 -0.27 -1.76
CA GLU A 125 -5.86 -0.75 -0.48
C GLU A 125 -5.13 -2.06 -0.13
N PHE A 126 -4.58 -2.11 1.08
CA PHE A 126 -3.98 -3.32 1.61
C PHE A 126 -4.98 -4.02 2.54
N PRO A 127 -5.18 -5.35 2.41
CA PRO A 127 -6.13 -6.06 3.25
C PRO A 127 -5.71 -5.99 4.71
N ASP A 128 -6.64 -5.58 5.58
CA ASP A 128 -6.44 -5.62 7.04
C ASP A 128 -6.48 -7.07 7.53
N LEU A 129 -5.30 -7.69 7.67
CA LEU A 129 -5.16 -9.04 8.19
C LEU A 129 -5.31 -9.13 9.71
N THR A 130 -5.24 -7.99 10.41
CA THR A 130 -5.33 -7.95 11.89
C THR A 130 -6.77 -8.02 12.38
N GLY A 131 -7.74 -7.80 11.50
CA GLY A 131 -9.17 -7.81 11.83
C GLY A 131 -9.59 -6.65 12.74
N SER A 132 -8.78 -5.60 12.83
CA SER A 132 -9.06 -4.40 13.65
C SER A 132 -10.19 -3.53 13.06
N GLY A 133 -10.74 -3.94 11.90
CA GLY A 133 -11.91 -3.29 11.31
C GLY A 133 -11.66 -1.86 10.86
N GLY A 134 -10.45 -1.53 10.44
CA GLY A 134 -10.09 -0.21 9.91
C GLY A 134 -10.00 0.90 10.95
N ARG A 135 -10.04 0.58 12.24
CA ARG A 135 -9.96 1.59 13.32
C ARG A 135 -8.54 2.11 13.54
N HIS A 136 -7.52 1.34 13.17
CA HIS A 136 -6.13 1.75 13.30
C HIS A 136 -5.51 1.89 11.91
N ARG A 137 -5.17 3.12 11.57
CA ARG A 137 -4.41 3.42 10.36
C ARG A 137 -3.00 2.89 10.54
N LEU A 138 -2.42 2.29 9.49
CA LEU A 138 -1.01 1.92 9.48
C LEU A 138 -0.14 3.14 9.85
N PRO A 139 1.00 2.95 10.53
CA PRO A 139 2.02 3.98 10.63
C PRO A 139 2.38 4.54 9.25
N ALA A 140 2.75 5.81 9.17
CA ALA A 140 3.05 6.47 7.90
C ALA A 140 4.15 5.76 7.11
N SER A 141 5.19 5.30 7.80
CA SER A 141 6.31 4.57 7.18
C SER A 141 5.92 3.17 6.72
N ASP A 142 5.04 2.47 7.44
CA ASP A 142 4.54 1.14 7.03
C ASP A 142 3.67 1.24 5.77
N ASP A 143 2.84 2.28 5.66
CA ASP A 143 2.02 2.51 4.47
C ASP A 143 2.89 2.79 3.23
N VAL A 144 3.96 3.60 3.39
CA VAL A 144 4.94 3.83 2.32
C VAL A 144 5.68 2.56 1.95
N LEU A 145 6.14 1.79 2.94
CA LEU A 145 6.82 0.51 2.72
C LEU A 145 5.94 -0.48 1.97
N ALA A 146 4.68 -0.63 2.38
CA ALA A 146 3.74 -1.53 1.71
C ALA A 146 3.53 -1.17 0.23
N LYS A 147 3.39 0.12 -0.08
CA LYS A 147 3.27 0.61 -1.47
C LYS A 147 4.56 0.40 -2.26
N TRP A 148 5.69 0.72 -1.67
CA TRP A 148 7.01 0.52 -2.28
C TRP A 148 7.25 -0.96 -2.60
N MET A 149 7.02 -1.86 -1.65
CA MET A 149 7.13 -3.31 -1.86
C MET A 149 6.19 -3.80 -2.95
N ALA A 150 4.93 -3.34 -2.96
CA ALA A 150 3.95 -3.74 -3.96
C ALA A 150 4.38 -3.30 -5.37
N LEU A 151 4.83 -2.04 -5.55
CA LEU A 151 5.31 -1.53 -6.84
C LEU A 151 6.59 -2.22 -7.34
N THR A 152 7.53 -2.51 -6.43
CA THR A 152 8.82 -3.11 -6.79
C THR A 152 8.70 -4.61 -7.06
N SER A 153 7.74 -5.30 -6.45
CA SER A 153 7.50 -6.74 -6.66
C SER A 153 6.67 -7.02 -7.91
N ASP A 154 5.49 -6.39 -8.04
CA ASP A 154 4.55 -6.63 -9.14
C ASP A 154 3.74 -5.35 -9.45
N GLU A 155 4.37 -4.42 -10.17
CA GLU A 155 3.79 -3.15 -10.60
C GLU A 155 2.48 -3.35 -11.35
N ASP A 156 2.44 -4.27 -12.31
CA ASP A 156 1.27 -4.52 -13.15
C ASP A 156 0.05 -4.96 -12.34
N ARG A 157 0.28 -5.79 -11.34
CA ARG A 157 -0.78 -6.24 -10.43
C ARG A 157 -1.33 -5.09 -9.59
N VAL A 158 -0.43 -4.26 -9.06
CA VAL A 158 -0.80 -3.09 -8.25
C VAL A 158 -1.64 -2.13 -9.07
N ILE A 159 -1.17 -1.76 -10.26
CA ILE A 159 -1.85 -0.79 -11.12
C ILE A 159 -3.21 -1.31 -11.60
N ARG A 160 -3.30 -2.59 -12.00
CA ARG A 160 -4.60 -3.19 -12.41
C ARG A 160 -5.62 -3.27 -11.28
N ARG A 161 -5.19 -3.37 -10.02
CA ARG A 161 -6.08 -3.46 -8.86
C ARG A 161 -6.35 -2.13 -8.17
N ALA A 162 -5.61 -1.11 -8.54
CA ALA A 162 -5.79 0.22 -7.99
C ALA A 162 -7.15 0.81 -8.43
N ASN A 163 -7.64 1.76 -7.64
CA ASN A 163 -8.86 2.52 -7.92
C ASN A 163 -10.17 1.71 -8.00
N LEU A 164 -10.19 0.46 -7.56
CA LEU A 164 -11.41 -0.36 -7.57
C LEU A 164 -12.53 0.19 -6.66
N HIS A 165 -12.16 1.03 -5.69
CA HIS A 165 -13.08 1.52 -4.66
C HIS A 165 -13.19 3.05 -4.56
N LEU A 166 -12.38 3.79 -5.30
CA LEU A 166 -12.32 5.25 -5.20
C LEU A 166 -12.33 5.89 -6.59
N VAL A 167 -13.24 6.85 -6.75
CA VAL A 167 -13.38 7.63 -8.00
C VAL A 167 -12.97 9.07 -7.70
N GLY A 168 -12.13 9.63 -8.59
CA GLY A 168 -11.74 11.04 -8.55
C GLY A 168 -10.30 11.30 -8.14
N ARG A 169 -9.87 12.56 -8.33
CA ARG A 169 -8.52 13.00 -8.01
C ARG A 169 -8.41 13.35 -6.51
N GLN A 170 -7.46 12.76 -5.82
CA GLN A 170 -7.25 12.96 -4.38
C GLN A 170 -6.02 13.80 -4.04
N HIS A 171 -5.18 14.08 -5.02
CA HIS A 171 -4.05 15.00 -4.88
C HIS A 171 -4.35 16.36 -5.49
N ASP A 172 -3.95 17.43 -4.81
CA ASP A 172 -3.85 18.75 -5.40
C ASP A 172 -2.67 18.79 -6.40
N PRO A 173 -2.92 19.02 -7.70
CA PRO A 173 -1.86 19.05 -8.70
C PRO A 173 -0.79 20.13 -8.43
N ALA A 174 -1.16 21.23 -7.80
CA ALA A 174 -0.22 22.29 -7.46
C ALA A 174 0.74 21.82 -6.36
N ARG A 175 0.25 21.03 -5.39
CA ARG A 175 1.10 20.42 -4.37
C ARG A 175 2.06 19.41 -4.98
N VAL A 176 1.59 18.53 -5.86
CA VAL A 176 2.45 17.54 -6.50
C VAL A 176 3.53 18.22 -7.33
N ARG A 177 3.20 19.30 -8.07
CA ARG A 177 4.20 20.07 -8.81
C ARG A 177 5.27 20.69 -7.89
N ARG A 178 4.87 21.21 -6.73
CA ARG A 178 5.83 21.70 -5.72
C ARG A 178 6.74 20.59 -5.19
N ASP A 179 6.17 19.39 -4.96
CA ASP A 179 6.93 18.25 -4.49
C ASP A 179 7.91 17.73 -5.56
N LEU A 180 7.54 17.75 -6.84
CA LEU A 180 8.44 17.45 -7.96
C LEU A 180 9.59 18.48 -8.06
N TRP A 181 9.29 19.75 -7.84
CA TRP A 181 10.33 20.80 -7.78
C TRP A 181 11.28 20.58 -6.59
N ARG A 182 10.76 20.26 -5.41
CA ARG A 182 11.55 19.91 -4.21
C ARG A 182 12.45 18.69 -4.47
N LEU A 183 11.92 17.68 -5.15
CA LEU A 183 12.67 16.49 -5.53
C LEU A 183 13.84 16.84 -6.46
N ALA A 184 13.58 17.60 -7.53
CA ALA A 184 14.62 18.03 -8.46
C ALA A 184 15.71 18.87 -7.78
N GLU A 185 15.33 19.74 -6.83
CA GLU A 185 16.29 20.53 -6.03
C GLU A 185 17.12 19.64 -5.10
N TRP A 186 16.47 18.67 -4.44
CA TRP A 186 17.14 17.71 -3.58
C TRP A 186 18.15 16.85 -4.36
N GLU A 187 17.79 16.36 -5.55
CA GLU A 187 18.70 15.61 -6.43
C GLU A 187 19.89 16.46 -6.90
N ARG A 188 19.66 17.71 -7.26
CA ARG A 188 20.74 18.64 -7.67
C ARG A 188 21.78 18.85 -6.57
N ARG A 189 21.34 18.99 -5.32
CA ARG A 189 22.24 19.18 -4.17
C ARG A 189 23.06 17.93 -3.87
N ARG A 190 22.54 16.74 -4.10
CA ARG A 190 23.23 15.47 -3.81
C ARG A 190 24.17 15.00 -4.91
N ARG A 191 24.03 15.46 -6.14
CA ARG A 191 24.93 15.08 -7.25
C ARG A 191 26.42 15.31 -6.95
N PRO A 192 26.87 16.43 -6.35
CA PRO A 192 28.27 16.63 -6.00
C PRO A 192 28.79 15.63 -4.96
N GLU A 193 27.96 15.24 -3.99
CA GLU A 193 28.34 14.31 -2.90
C GLU A 193 28.57 12.88 -3.42
N LEU A 194 27.80 12.45 -4.41
CA LEU A 194 27.95 11.12 -5.02
C LEU A 194 29.24 11.00 -5.83
N HIS A 195 29.70 12.09 -6.48
CA HIS A 195 30.96 12.10 -7.23
C HIS A 195 32.20 12.13 -6.31
N GLN A 196 32.09 12.61 -5.07
CA GLN A 196 33.18 12.58 -4.10
C GLN A 196 33.32 11.20 -3.41
N LYS A 197 32.24 10.44 -3.24
CA LYS A 197 32.29 9.09 -2.64
C LYS A 197 32.78 7.99 -3.59
N SER A 198 32.86 8.25 -4.88
CA SER A 198 33.33 7.29 -5.90
C SER A 198 34.80 7.48 -6.30
N ARG A 199 35.51 8.35 -5.63
CA ARG A 199 36.98 8.53 -5.70
C ARG A 199 37.63 8.01 -4.43
#